data_87f993bb308522b979042cd51ea733c2
#
_entry.id   87f993bb308522b979042cd51ea733c2
#
_cell.length_a   1.000
_cell.length_b   1.000
_cell.length_c   1.000
_cell.angle_alpha   90.00
_cell.angle_beta   90.00
_cell.angle_gamma   90.00
#
_symmetry.space_group_name_H-M   'P 1'
#
loop_
_entity.id
_entity.type
_entity.pdbx_description
1 polymer ?
#
loop_
_entity_poly.entity_id
_entity_poly.type
_entity_poly.pdbx_seq_one_letter_code
_entity_poly.pdbx_strand_id
1 'polypeptide(L)'
;MSRVRTAVLLLTLAVSLVVGSVGAAKEGKPGFPLGVAAGEVTPTSAKLWARASRAGPVTLTVLPPRAGTRANPIRAYTVRVQADDDLTVQRVVTGLRPGTRYRYRFWQRDVSSPLGTFTTAPRATANVRVRFALTGDADATAGPSGRPGFNGFETYRAMARAGNDFNVNFGDTIYSDSELAGAAVARTVAEKRAKYRLGLALAPLRQLRAAAGLYSGWDDHEFVNDFSRAEHGSEIYDAGVRAFLDYAPATYRPATGLYRSFRWGRNLELFFLDGRSFRSAKATAACGGDIAPTAPAAVRQAFAALAPALARPVPQACLDAITSPERTLLGAAQLAAFTRAIRASKATFKVVVNPVPLMQLYALPYDRWEGYAADRTRVLDALQGVRNVVVLTTDTHAHLIGEVRTQTFGPSGPVGTGIWEVIAGPVATNTYAKEIDEFLGAPGSGAVVTGAFFKPQPPGGLGLRCAQTDVYGYAQVTVTPTTLTVQPRTASGGIVPDISGTPCAPLVVRAT
;
A
#
# COMPACT_ATOMS: atom_id res chain seq x y z
N MET A 1 2.04 78.40 43.02
CA MET A 1 3.08 79.30 42.36
C MET A 1 4.17 78.41 41.82
N SER A 2 4.64 78.71 40.69
CA SER A 2 5.76 78.19 39.88
C SER A 2 5.39 77.10 38.87
N ARG A 3 5.41 77.58 37.60
CA ARG A 3 5.26 76.78 36.38
C ARG A 3 6.61 76.19 36.03
N VAL A 4 6.67 74.85 35.81
CA VAL A 4 7.80 74.22 35.16
C VAL A 4 7.33 73.71 33.80
N ARG A 5 7.91 74.26 32.73
CA ARG A 5 7.70 73.85 31.33
C ARG A 5 8.62 72.66 31.06
N THR A 6 8.04 71.51 30.72
CA THR A 6 8.82 70.38 30.24
C THR A 6 8.80 70.39 28.70
N ALA A 7 9.96 70.53 28.11
CA ALA A 7 10.19 70.43 26.64
C ALA A 7 10.21 68.94 26.26
N VAL A 8 9.35 68.56 25.33
CA VAL A 8 9.34 67.22 24.74
C VAL A 8 10.28 67.26 23.52
N LEU A 9 11.39 66.54 23.61
CA LEU A 9 12.33 66.35 22.53
C LEU A 9 11.83 65.17 21.66
N LEU A 10 11.35 65.42 20.45
CA LEU A 10 11.00 64.39 19.49
C LEU A 10 12.29 63.87 18.81
N LEU A 11 12.70 62.68 19.18
CA LEU A 11 13.76 61.95 18.51
C LEU A 11 13.12 61.11 17.40
N THR A 12 13.21 61.54 16.14
CA THR A 12 12.82 60.73 14.97
C THR A 12 13.93 59.71 14.69
N LEU A 13 13.66 58.47 15.05
CA LEU A 13 14.49 57.33 14.64
C LEU A 13 14.13 56.93 13.20
N ALA A 14 15.00 57.25 12.24
CA ALA A 14 14.91 56.73 10.88
C ALA A 14 15.33 55.25 10.90
N VAL A 15 14.34 54.33 10.89
CA VAL A 15 14.58 52.89 10.68
C VAL A 15 14.75 52.70 9.17
N SER A 16 15.99 52.58 8.71
CA SER A 16 16.31 52.14 7.36
C SER A 16 15.94 50.66 7.24
N LEU A 17 14.82 50.36 6.59
CA LEU A 17 14.50 48.99 6.16
C LEU A 17 15.54 48.59 5.09
N VAL A 18 16.54 47.81 5.49
CA VAL A 18 17.34 47.03 4.56
C VAL A 18 16.44 45.88 4.11
N VAL A 19 15.73 46.08 3.00
CA VAL A 19 15.10 44.99 2.26
C VAL A 19 16.25 44.18 1.68
N GLY A 20 16.74 43.22 2.46
CA GLY A 20 17.60 42.18 1.92
C GLY A 20 16.81 41.45 0.83
N SER A 21 17.23 41.63 -0.43
CA SER A 21 16.79 40.79 -1.53
C SER A 21 17.10 39.36 -1.15
N VAL A 22 16.06 38.60 -0.74
CA VAL A 22 16.11 37.15 -0.68
C VAL A 22 16.46 36.72 -2.10
N GLY A 23 17.72 36.38 -2.31
CA GLY A 23 18.19 35.86 -3.57
C GLY A 23 17.29 34.71 -3.98
N ALA A 24 16.55 34.88 -5.08
CA ALA A 24 15.77 33.82 -5.68
C ALA A 24 16.71 32.64 -5.83
N ALA A 25 16.45 31.58 -5.10
CA ALA A 25 17.15 30.31 -5.25
C ALA A 25 17.11 30.00 -6.74
N LYS A 26 18.27 29.82 -7.38
CA LYS A 26 18.38 29.48 -8.80
C LYS A 26 17.43 28.29 -9.00
N GLU A 27 16.30 28.53 -9.68
CA GLU A 27 15.40 27.48 -10.12
C GLU A 27 16.24 26.43 -10.84
N GLY A 28 16.35 25.27 -10.25
CA GLY A 28 17.03 24.13 -10.88
C GLY A 28 16.44 23.95 -12.26
N LYS A 29 17.26 23.63 -13.27
CA LYS A 29 16.80 23.43 -14.64
C LYS A 29 15.51 22.61 -14.66
N PRO A 30 14.42 23.12 -15.29
CA PRO A 30 13.17 22.37 -15.38
C PRO A 30 13.43 21.00 -16.01
N GLY A 31 12.92 19.93 -15.39
CA GLY A 31 13.21 18.57 -15.84
C GLY A 31 12.12 17.59 -15.40
N PHE A 32 12.50 16.59 -14.65
CA PHE A 32 11.60 15.55 -14.17
C PHE A 32 11.57 15.56 -12.62
N PRO A 33 10.87 16.51 -12.00
CA PRO A 33 10.98 16.79 -10.55
C PRO A 33 10.48 15.65 -9.67
N LEU A 34 9.58 14.80 -10.18
CA LEU A 34 8.97 13.70 -9.45
C LEU A 34 9.67 12.34 -9.70
N GLY A 35 10.85 12.38 -10.32
CA GLY A 35 11.64 11.17 -10.55
C GLY A 35 11.08 10.29 -11.68
N VAL A 36 11.35 9.00 -11.58
CA VAL A 36 10.98 7.98 -12.58
C VAL A 36 10.49 6.71 -11.89
N ALA A 37 9.74 5.87 -12.62
CA ALA A 37 9.33 4.55 -12.16
C ALA A 37 9.33 3.53 -13.30
N ALA A 38 9.53 2.26 -12.93
CA ALA A 38 9.29 1.11 -13.80
C ALA A 38 8.26 0.20 -13.15
N GLY A 39 7.17 -0.12 -13.82
CA GLY A 39 6.15 -1.06 -13.33
C GLY A 39 5.80 -2.10 -14.38
N GLU A 40 4.87 -2.99 -14.06
CA GLU A 40 4.37 -4.05 -14.96
C GLU A 40 5.52 -4.85 -15.59
N VAL A 41 6.56 -5.12 -14.81
CA VAL A 41 7.77 -5.79 -15.29
C VAL A 41 7.48 -7.25 -15.61
N THR A 42 7.76 -7.66 -16.84
CA THR A 42 7.64 -9.03 -17.33
C THR A 42 9.01 -9.55 -17.78
N PRO A 43 9.13 -10.79 -18.26
CA PRO A 43 10.39 -11.27 -18.81
C PRO A 43 10.92 -10.47 -20.00
N THR A 44 10.05 -9.80 -20.75
CA THR A 44 10.44 -9.14 -22.02
C THR A 44 9.96 -7.71 -22.15
N SER A 45 9.33 -7.16 -21.11
CA SER A 45 8.79 -5.79 -21.12
C SER A 45 8.78 -5.13 -19.74
N ALA A 46 8.66 -3.80 -19.75
CA ALA A 46 8.36 -2.99 -18.57
C ALA A 46 7.59 -1.73 -18.99
N LYS A 47 6.73 -1.20 -18.13
CA LYS A 47 6.05 0.08 -18.30
C LYS A 47 6.83 1.15 -17.55
N LEU A 48 7.42 2.10 -18.27
CA LEU A 48 8.28 3.14 -17.72
C LEU A 48 7.51 4.45 -17.61
N TRP A 49 7.71 5.17 -16.52
CA TRP A 49 6.99 6.38 -16.15
C TRP A 49 7.92 7.53 -15.76
N ALA A 50 7.51 8.74 -16.10
CA ALA A 50 8.04 9.99 -15.56
C ALA A 50 6.96 11.09 -15.61
N ARG A 51 7.20 12.23 -14.93
CA ARG A 51 6.43 13.46 -15.11
C ARG A 51 7.38 14.57 -15.58
N ALA A 52 7.08 15.12 -16.74
CA ALA A 52 7.83 16.24 -17.30
C ALA A 52 7.46 17.57 -16.61
N SER A 53 8.27 18.61 -16.80
CA SER A 53 7.99 19.95 -16.28
C SER A 53 7.12 20.79 -17.23
N ARG A 54 6.97 20.38 -18.49
CA ARG A 54 6.18 21.09 -19.51
C ARG A 54 5.63 20.12 -20.56
N ALA A 55 4.60 20.53 -21.28
CA ALA A 55 4.08 19.82 -22.45
C ALA A 55 5.12 19.78 -23.59
N GLY A 56 5.00 18.79 -24.48
CA GLY A 56 5.84 18.63 -25.65
C GLY A 56 6.50 17.26 -25.76
N PRO A 57 7.45 17.09 -26.69
CA PRO A 57 8.13 15.81 -26.90
C PRO A 57 9.07 15.48 -25.74
N VAL A 58 9.02 14.23 -25.31
CA VAL A 58 9.90 13.60 -24.32
C VAL A 58 10.49 12.35 -24.94
N THR A 59 11.80 12.18 -24.88
CA THR A 59 12.50 10.98 -25.35
C THR A 59 12.82 10.06 -24.17
N LEU A 60 12.32 8.84 -24.20
CA LEU A 60 12.72 7.76 -23.31
C LEU A 60 13.87 6.98 -23.93
N THR A 61 14.97 6.78 -23.18
CA THR A 61 16.09 5.91 -23.57
C THR A 61 16.26 4.77 -22.58
N VAL A 62 16.42 3.55 -23.10
CA VAL A 62 16.78 2.36 -22.33
C VAL A 62 18.20 1.97 -22.66
N LEU A 63 19.01 1.82 -21.63
CA LEU A 63 20.44 1.55 -21.73
C LEU A 63 20.72 0.06 -21.57
N PRO A 64 21.76 -0.48 -22.24
CA PRO A 64 22.13 -1.89 -22.10
C PRO A 64 22.61 -2.22 -20.67
N PRO A 65 22.59 -3.51 -20.30
CA PRO A 65 23.20 -3.97 -19.06
C PRO A 65 24.69 -3.60 -19.00
N ARG A 66 25.18 -3.19 -17.84
CA ARG A 66 26.60 -2.86 -17.58
C ARG A 66 27.19 -1.68 -18.39
N ALA A 67 26.37 -0.97 -19.16
CA ALA A 67 26.86 0.17 -19.93
C ALA A 67 27.16 1.39 -19.05
N GLY A 68 28.19 2.17 -19.40
CA GLY A 68 28.43 3.51 -18.85
C GLY A 68 27.26 4.45 -19.17
N THR A 69 27.23 5.63 -18.56
CA THR A 69 26.18 6.66 -18.80
C THR A 69 26.19 7.22 -20.22
N ARG A 70 27.28 7.03 -20.97
CA ARG A 70 27.48 7.44 -22.37
C ARG A 70 27.19 6.35 -23.40
N ALA A 71 26.73 5.15 -22.97
CA ALA A 71 26.43 4.07 -23.91
C ALA A 71 25.26 4.40 -24.83
N ASN A 72 25.32 3.91 -26.06
CA ASN A 72 24.18 4.00 -26.97
C ASN A 72 22.96 3.27 -26.40
N PRO A 73 21.76 3.86 -26.47
CA PRO A 73 20.55 3.23 -26.01
C PRO A 73 20.20 2.02 -26.89
N ILE A 74 19.71 0.95 -26.28
CA ILE A 74 19.19 -0.23 -27.02
C ILE A 74 17.75 -0.01 -27.49
N ARG A 75 17.06 0.97 -26.90
CA ARG A 75 15.71 1.43 -27.27
C ARG A 75 15.63 2.93 -27.03
N ALA A 76 14.98 3.61 -27.96
CA ALA A 76 14.62 5.02 -27.81
C ALA A 76 13.19 5.23 -28.33
N TYR A 77 12.41 6.03 -27.62
CA TYR A 77 11.02 6.34 -27.95
C TYR A 77 10.77 7.81 -27.72
N THR A 78 10.10 8.46 -28.65
CA THR A 78 9.60 9.83 -28.45
C THR A 78 8.10 9.76 -28.16
N VAL A 79 7.67 10.35 -27.04
CA VAL A 79 6.29 10.44 -26.61
C VAL A 79 5.93 11.91 -26.41
N ARG A 80 4.76 12.32 -26.86
CA ARG A 80 4.28 13.68 -26.63
C ARG A 80 3.54 13.74 -25.30
N VAL A 81 3.99 14.61 -24.41
CA VAL A 81 3.40 14.87 -23.10
C VAL A 81 2.38 16.00 -23.23
N GLN A 82 1.23 15.85 -22.60
CA GLN A 82 0.13 16.79 -22.60
C GLN A 82 -0.18 17.31 -21.19
N ALA A 83 -0.75 18.51 -21.10
CA ALA A 83 -1.15 19.11 -19.83
C ALA A 83 -2.33 18.34 -19.19
N ASP A 84 -3.25 17.83 -20.00
CA ASP A 84 -4.45 17.11 -19.54
C ASP A 84 -4.10 15.80 -18.80
N ASP A 85 -2.94 15.22 -19.09
CA ASP A 85 -2.39 14.05 -18.40
C ASP A 85 -1.47 14.45 -17.22
N ASP A 86 -1.63 15.67 -16.70
CA ASP A 86 -0.76 16.26 -15.68
C ASP A 86 0.74 16.16 -16.00
N LEU A 87 1.08 16.29 -17.27
CA LEU A 87 2.45 16.19 -17.79
C LEU A 87 3.13 14.82 -17.54
N THR A 88 2.37 13.79 -17.22
CA THR A 88 2.91 12.44 -17.08
C THR A 88 3.20 11.80 -18.43
N VAL A 89 4.16 10.90 -18.45
CA VAL A 89 4.52 10.11 -19.62
C VAL A 89 4.71 8.67 -19.21
N GLN A 90 4.06 7.77 -19.93
CA GLN A 90 4.18 6.33 -19.73
C GLN A 90 4.43 5.63 -21.07
N ARG A 91 5.34 4.65 -21.07
CA ARG A 91 5.64 3.86 -22.25
C ARG A 91 5.94 2.42 -21.88
N VAL A 92 5.25 1.49 -22.52
CA VAL A 92 5.63 0.07 -22.49
C VAL A 92 6.84 -0.13 -23.42
N VAL A 93 7.92 -0.65 -22.86
CA VAL A 93 9.12 -1.06 -23.58
C VAL A 93 9.11 -2.56 -23.72
N THR A 94 9.29 -3.08 -24.93
CA THR A 94 9.25 -4.50 -25.26
C THR A 94 10.56 -4.98 -25.88
N GLY A 95 10.68 -6.31 -26.09
CA GLY A 95 11.86 -6.92 -26.71
C GLY A 95 13.09 -6.91 -25.80
N LEU A 96 12.87 -6.89 -24.48
CA LEU A 96 13.91 -6.97 -23.47
C LEU A 96 14.33 -8.44 -23.25
N ARG A 97 15.54 -8.65 -22.71
CA ARG A 97 16.04 -9.98 -22.32
C ARG A 97 15.54 -10.32 -20.91
N PRO A 98 15.06 -11.55 -20.68
CA PRO A 98 14.66 -12.01 -19.34
C PRO A 98 15.81 -12.00 -18.33
N GLY A 99 15.48 -11.77 -17.05
CA GLY A 99 16.45 -11.82 -15.95
C GLY A 99 17.57 -10.78 -16.08
N THR A 100 17.31 -9.66 -16.69
CA THR A 100 18.34 -8.69 -17.07
C THR A 100 18.08 -7.34 -16.43
N ARG A 101 19.09 -6.75 -15.79
CA ARG A 101 18.99 -5.42 -15.18
C ARG A 101 19.24 -4.35 -16.22
N TYR A 102 18.26 -3.47 -16.42
CA TYR A 102 18.32 -2.33 -17.30
C TYR A 102 18.35 -1.01 -16.54
N ARG A 103 18.83 0.03 -17.22
CA ARG A 103 18.76 1.42 -16.79
C ARG A 103 17.99 2.21 -17.82
N TYR A 104 17.34 3.29 -17.41
CA TYR A 104 16.59 4.15 -18.33
C TYR A 104 16.57 5.59 -17.87
N ARG A 105 16.34 6.51 -18.83
CA ARG A 105 16.16 7.95 -18.61
C ARG A 105 15.13 8.50 -19.54
N PHE A 106 14.50 9.58 -19.08
CA PHE A 106 13.68 10.44 -19.91
C PHE A 106 14.44 11.74 -20.17
N TRP A 107 14.24 12.30 -21.34
CA TRP A 107 14.87 13.53 -21.81
C TRP A 107 13.80 14.47 -22.34
N GLN A 108 13.87 15.74 -21.97
CA GLN A 108 13.08 16.80 -22.59
C GLN A 108 14.04 17.94 -22.94
N ARG A 109 14.28 18.15 -24.24
CA ARG A 109 15.37 19.00 -24.77
C ARG A 109 16.73 18.51 -24.20
N ASP A 110 17.47 19.38 -23.53
CA ASP A 110 18.80 19.17 -22.94
C ASP A 110 18.75 18.65 -21.48
N VAL A 111 17.55 18.47 -20.91
CA VAL A 111 17.38 18.08 -19.51
C VAL A 111 16.98 16.61 -19.39
N SER A 112 17.70 15.86 -18.55
CA SER A 112 17.41 14.45 -18.28
C SER A 112 16.75 14.25 -16.92
N SER A 113 15.97 13.17 -16.80
CA SER A 113 15.50 12.64 -15.52
C SER A 113 16.67 12.07 -14.70
N PRO A 114 16.45 11.80 -13.40
CA PRO A 114 17.26 10.82 -12.69
C PRO A 114 17.34 9.49 -13.44
N LEU A 115 18.41 8.72 -13.17
CA LEU A 115 18.57 7.38 -13.73
C LEU A 115 17.66 6.41 -12.96
N GLY A 116 16.75 5.74 -13.67
CA GLY A 116 15.98 4.64 -13.15
C GLY A 116 16.60 3.28 -13.51
N THR A 117 16.33 2.27 -12.69
CA THR A 117 16.74 0.89 -12.92
C THR A 117 15.58 -0.08 -12.71
N PHE A 118 15.58 -1.19 -13.43
CA PHE A 118 14.70 -2.32 -13.19
C PHE A 118 15.36 -3.61 -13.67
N THR A 119 14.93 -4.74 -13.13
CA THR A 119 15.32 -6.07 -13.58
C THR A 119 14.10 -6.72 -14.21
N THR A 120 14.20 -7.19 -15.45
CA THR A 120 13.14 -7.99 -16.09
C THR A 120 12.95 -9.31 -15.36
N ALA A 121 11.72 -9.79 -15.26
CA ALA A 121 11.46 -11.10 -14.66
C ALA A 121 12.26 -12.20 -15.38
N PRO A 122 12.79 -13.20 -14.68
CA PRO A 122 13.41 -14.36 -15.28
C PRO A 122 12.40 -15.16 -16.11
N ARG A 123 12.88 -15.97 -17.05
CA ARG A 123 12.01 -16.91 -17.80
C ARG A 123 11.28 -17.84 -16.83
N ALA A 124 10.05 -18.22 -17.15
CA ALA A 124 9.20 -19.07 -16.30
C ALA A 124 9.86 -20.41 -15.91
N THR A 125 10.82 -20.89 -16.68
CA THR A 125 11.61 -22.10 -16.40
C THR A 125 12.85 -21.87 -15.54
N ALA A 126 13.26 -20.61 -15.34
CA ALA A 126 14.49 -20.29 -14.61
C ALA A 126 14.33 -20.57 -13.11
N ASN A 127 15.19 -21.42 -12.59
CA ASN A 127 15.24 -21.79 -11.18
C ASN A 127 16.19 -20.85 -10.43
N VAL A 128 15.69 -19.67 -10.06
CA VAL A 128 16.48 -18.59 -9.45
C VAL A 128 15.88 -18.15 -8.13
N ARG A 129 16.72 -17.57 -7.27
CA ARG A 129 16.29 -16.83 -6.10
C ARG A 129 15.64 -15.52 -6.55
N VAL A 130 14.54 -15.13 -5.87
CA VAL A 130 13.87 -13.84 -6.06
C VAL A 130 13.76 -13.15 -4.71
N ARG A 131 14.01 -11.84 -4.68
CA ARG A 131 13.92 -11.02 -3.49
C ARG A 131 13.08 -9.78 -3.76
N PHE A 132 12.09 -9.49 -2.90
CA PHE A 132 11.27 -8.29 -3.01
C PHE A 132 10.79 -7.82 -1.63
N ALA A 133 10.30 -6.62 -1.56
CA ALA A 133 9.67 -6.08 -0.36
C ALA A 133 8.26 -5.58 -0.68
N LEU A 134 7.35 -5.63 0.32
CA LEU A 134 5.97 -5.15 0.23
C LEU A 134 5.67 -4.24 1.41
N THR A 135 4.94 -3.16 1.14
CA THR A 135 4.34 -2.24 2.11
C THR A 135 3.22 -1.43 1.45
N GLY A 136 2.47 -0.66 2.22
CA GLY A 136 1.43 0.29 1.80
C GLY A 136 1.25 1.41 2.83
N ASP A 137 0.13 2.09 2.76
CA ASP A 137 -0.40 3.02 3.76
C ASP A 137 0.54 4.23 3.95
N ALA A 138 0.55 5.14 2.96
CA ALA A 138 1.53 6.22 2.86
C ALA A 138 0.89 7.61 2.70
N ASP A 139 0.56 8.25 3.81
CA ASP A 139 0.06 9.62 3.85
C ASP A 139 1.20 10.63 3.86
N ALA A 140 1.30 11.41 2.80
CA ALA A 140 2.26 12.50 2.66
C ALA A 140 1.71 13.86 3.09
N THR A 141 0.50 13.92 3.63
CA THR A 141 -0.13 15.18 4.05
C THR A 141 0.74 15.90 5.06
N ALA A 142 0.93 17.20 4.84
CA ALA A 142 1.75 18.01 5.72
C ALA A 142 1.02 18.29 7.03
N GLY A 143 1.72 18.12 8.14
CA GLY A 143 1.29 18.56 9.46
C GLY A 143 1.47 20.09 9.64
N PRO A 144 1.17 20.61 10.82
CA PRO A 144 1.24 22.06 11.12
C PRO A 144 2.63 22.70 10.89
N SER A 145 3.70 21.89 10.94
CA SER A 145 5.07 22.34 10.68
C SER A 145 5.41 22.49 9.19
N GLY A 146 4.50 22.14 8.29
CA GLY A 146 4.75 22.05 6.85
C GLY A 146 5.58 20.83 6.42
N ARG A 147 5.94 19.95 7.36
CA ARG A 147 6.58 18.66 7.09
C ARG A 147 5.52 17.56 7.05
N PRO A 148 5.81 16.37 6.44
CA PRO A 148 4.91 15.23 6.52
C PRO A 148 4.45 14.98 7.95
N GLY A 149 3.14 14.76 8.14
CA GLY A 149 2.52 14.74 9.46
C GLY A 149 2.89 13.54 10.32
N PHE A 150 3.19 12.41 9.69
CA PHE A 150 3.50 11.17 10.39
C PHE A 150 5.01 10.91 10.48
N ASN A 151 5.69 10.82 9.33
CA ASN A 151 7.15 10.60 9.27
C ASN A 151 7.71 10.97 7.88
N GLY A 152 9.04 10.82 7.67
CA GLY A 152 9.74 11.16 6.43
C GLY A 152 9.80 10.05 5.38
N PHE A 153 8.92 9.03 5.44
CA PHE A 153 8.89 7.87 4.54
C PHE A 153 10.17 7.01 4.61
N GLU A 154 10.75 6.86 5.81
CA GLU A 154 11.98 6.10 6.03
C GLU A 154 11.86 4.65 5.54
N THR A 155 10.68 4.04 5.66
CA THR A 155 10.36 2.70 5.15
C THR A 155 10.73 2.56 3.68
N TYR A 156 10.35 3.51 2.83
CA TYR A 156 10.69 3.47 1.41
C TYR A 156 12.19 3.60 1.15
N ARG A 157 12.91 4.35 1.99
CA ARG A 157 14.37 4.45 1.91
C ARG A 157 15.05 3.12 2.23
N ALA A 158 14.56 2.42 3.26
CA ALA A 158 15.06 1.09 3.62
C ALA A 158 14.82 0.08 2.50
N MET A 159 13.61 0.03 1.94
CA MET A 159 13.26 -0.83 0.81
C MET A 159 14.11 -0.55 -0.44
N ALA A 160 14.37 0.72 -0.75
CA ALA A 160 15.20 1.13 -1.89
C ALA A 160 16.65 0.62 -1.78
N ARG A 161 17.16 0.50 -0.56
CA ARG A 161 18.53 0.03 -0.25
C ARG A 161 18.64 -1.48 -0.06
N ALA A 162 17.52 -2.20 0.05
CA ALA A 162 17.50 -3.63 0.36
C ALA A 162 18.05 -4.53 -0.76
N GLY A 163 18.30 -4.00 -1.96
CA GLY A 163 18.82 -4.78 -3.10
C GLY A 163 17.80 -5.77 -3.65
N ASN A 164 16.54 -5.38 -3.71
CA ASN A 164 15.43 -6.17 -4.20
C ASN A 164 15.45 -6.27 -5.74
N ASP A 165 14.95 -7.37 -6.29
CA ASP A 165 14.70 -7.53 -7.72
C ASP A 165 13.55 -6.62 -8.19
N PHE A 166 12.54 -6.46 -7.32
CA PHE A 166 11.43 -5.51 -7.45
C PHE A 166 10.87 -5.17 -6.07
N ASN A 167 9.97 -4.19 -6.01
CA ASN A 167 9.21 -3.84 -4.81
C ASN A 167 7.71 -3.84 -5.11
N VAL A 168 6.91 -3.91 -4.06
CA VAL A 168 5.45 -3.81 -4.10
C VAL A 168 5.03 -2.68 -3.14
N ASN A 169 4.31 -1.69 -3.67
CA ASN A 169 3.65 -0.64 -2.91
C ASN A 169 2.15 -0.78 -3.19
N PHE A 170 1.42 -1.37 -2.26
CA PHE A 170 0.08 -1.86 -2.52
C PHE A 170 -0.89 -1.35 -1.46
N GLY A 171 -1.92 -0.66 -1.92
CA GLY A 171 -2.90 0.02 -1.08
C GLY A 171 -2.40 1.36 -0.55
N ASP A 172 -3.27 2.34 -0.54
CA ASP A 172 -3.10 3.66 0.06
C ASP A 172 -1.78 4.33 -0.31
N THR A 173 -1.53 4.35 -1.62
CA THR A 173 -0.35 5.03 -2.19
C THR A 173 -0.46 6.55 -2.08
N ILE A 174 -1.66 7.06 -1.78
CA ILE A 174 -1.99 8.40 -1.32
C ILE A 174 -3.14 8.31 -0.31
N TYR A 175 -3.32 9.33 0.51
CA TYR A 175 -4.50 9.55 1.33
C TYR A 175 -5.29 10.73 0.79
N SER A 176 -6.41 10.45 0.09
CA SER A 176 -7.34 11.49 -0.38
C SER A 176 -7.97 12.23 0.80
N ASP A 177 -8.22 11.54 1.89
CA ASP A 177 -8.81 11.98 3.14
C ASP A 177 -7.87 11.62 4.30
N SER A 178 -6.81 12.40 4.44
CA SER A 178 -5.81 12.21 5.50
C SER A 178 -6.43 12.14 6.88
N GLU A 179 -5.88 11.28 7.74
CA GLU A 179 -6.23 11.17 9.16
C GLU A 179 -5.78 12.39 10.00
N LEU A 180 -4.98 13.29 9.42
CA LEU A 180 -4.58 14.51 10.11
C LEU A 180 -5.76 15.47 10.26
N ALA A 181 -6.01 15.92 11.49
CA ALA A 181 -7.10 16.81 11.80
C ALA A 181 -7.11 18.07 10.92
N GLY A 182 -8.27 18.35 10.32
CA GLY A 182 -8.47 19.52 9.46
C GLY A 182 -7.92 19.38 8.04
N ALA A 183 -7.38 18.21 7.66
CA ALA A 183 -6.95 17.98 6.29
C ALA A 183 -8.13 17.97 5.31
N ALA A 184 -7.97 18.64 4.16
CA ALA A 184 -9.01 18.66 3.13
C ALA A 184 -9.08 17.31 2.39
N VAL A 185 -10.31 16.86 2.12
CA VAL A 185 -10.57 15.65 1.34
C VAL A 185 -10.44 15.93 -0.16
N ALA A 186 -9.57 15.21 -0.83
CA ALA A 186 -9.37 15.28 -2.29
C ALA A 186 -10.44 14.45 -3.01
N ARG A 187 -11.35 15.09 -3.74
CA ARG A 187 -12.47 14.43 -4.43
C ARG A 187 -12.31 14.43 -5.95
N THR A 188 -11.66 15.45 -6.49
CA THR A 188 -11.47 15.62 -7.93
C THR A 188 -10.15 15.02 -8.41
N VAL A 189 -10.05 14.77 -9.71
CA VAL A 189 -8.80 14.32 -10.36
C VAL A 189 -7.63 15.25 -10.04
N ALA A 190 -7.86 16.57 -10.08
CA ALA A 190 -6.83 17.57 -9.84
C ALA A 190 -6.28 17.53 -8.41
N GLU A 191 -7.18 17.37 -7.42
CA GLU A 191 -6.81 17.26 -6.00
C GLU A 191 -6.07 15.95 -5.71
N LYS A 192 -6.53 14.82 -6.25
CA LYS A 192 -5.85 13.53 -6.09
C LYS A 192 -4.48 13.52 -6.76
N ARG A 193 -4.33 14.13 -7.95
CA ARG A 193 -3.03 14.36 -8.58
C ARG A 193 -2.11 15.22 -7.70
N ALA A 194 -2.67 16.19 -6.97
CA ALA A 194 -1.89 16.98 -6.01
C ALA A 194 -1.37 16.13 -4.86
N LYS A 195 -2.17 15.19 -4.32
CA LYS A 195 -1.72 14.21 -3.31
C LYS A 195 -0.57 13.34 -3.85
N TYR A 196 -0.65 12.83 -5.09
CA TYR A 196 0.49 12.11 -5.72
C TYR A 196 1.74 12.97 -5.84
N ARG A 197 1.60 14.23 -6.25
CA ARG A 197 2.75 15.16 -6.34
C ARG A 197 3.36 15.42 -4.97
N LEU A 198 2.56 15.53 -3.93
CA LEU A 198 3.01 15.73 -2.55
C LEU A 198 3.87 14.54 -2.09
N GLY A 199 3.38 13.30 -2.23
CA GLY A 199 4.15 12.10 -1.89
C GLY A 199 5.45 11.99 -2.71
N LEU A 200 5.39 12.26 -4.01
CA LEU A 200 6.55 12.23 -4.91
C LEU A 200 7.52 13.40 -4.72
N ALA A 201 7.14 14.46 -3.99
CA ALA A 201 8.09 15.47 -3.54
C ALA A 201 9.06 14.92 -2.48
N LEU A 202 8.72 13.82 -1.80
CA LEU A 202 9.58 13.17 -0.81
C LEU A 202 10.65 12.30 -1.48
N ALA A 203 11.90 12.53 -1.12
CA ALA A 203 13.03 11.83 -1.72
C ALA A 203 12.99 10.29 -1.52
N PRO A 204 12.56 9.73 -0.36
CA PRO A 204 12.50 8.28 -0.17
C PRO A 204 11.59 7.56 -1.17
N LEU A 205 10.41 8.12 -1.48
CA LEU A 205 9.51 7.52 -2.48
C LEU A 205 10.12 7.58 -3.89
N ARG A 206 10.73 8.70 -4.28
CA ARG A 206 11.46 8.78 -5.56
C ARG A 206 12.61 7.78 -5.64
N GLN A 207 13.35 7.60 -4.55
CA GLN A 207 14.45 6.61 -4.48
C GLN A 207 13.92 5.19 -4.67
N LEU A 208 12.84 4.81 -3.97
CA LEU A 208 12.20 3.50 -4.15
C LEU A 208 11.80 3.25 -5.60
N ARG A 209 11.10 4.23 -6.22
CA ARG A 209 10.60 4.12 -7.59
C ARG A 209 11.71 4.03 -8.64
N ALA A 210 12.86 4.62 -8.38
CA ALA A 210 14.01 4.59 -9.29
C ALA A 210 14.92 3.38 -9.10
N ALA A 211 14.91 2.72 -7.93
CA ALA A 211 15.88 1.68 -7.55
C ALA A 211 15.62 0.33 -8.22
N ALA A 212 14.35 -0.03 -8.43
CA ALA A 212 13.92 -1.32 -8.97
C ALA A 212 12.54 -1.22 -9.61
N GLY A 213 12.05 -2.30 -10.24
CA GLY A 213 10.65 -2.41 -10.65
C GLY A 213 9.73 -2.24 -9.44
N LEU A 214 8.58 -1.58 -9.64
CA LEU A 214 7.58 -1.36 -8.60
C LEU A 214 6.21 -1.79 -9.12
N TYR A 215 5.60 -2.77 -8.45
CA TYR A 215 4.20 -3.10 -8.66
C TYR A 215 3.36 -2.32 -7.67
N SER A 216 2.34 -1.62 -8.16
CA SER A 216 1.44 -0.80 -7.34
C SER A 216 0.00 -1.24 -7.52
N GLY A 217 -0.79 -1.13 -6.48
CA GLY A 217 -2.23 -1.26 -6.47
C GLY A 217 -2.84 -0.19 -5.58
N TRP A 218 -4.13 -0.01 -5.68
CA TRP A 218 -4.89 0.85 -4.79
C TRP A 218 -5.55 0.06 -3.67
N ASP A 219 -5.95 0.80 -2.62
CA ASP A 219 -7.01 0.41 -1.72
C ASP A 219 -8.05 1.54 -1.66
N ASP A 220 -8.56 1.95 -0.52
CA ASP A 220 -9.65 2.92 -0.43
C ASP A 220 -9.19 4.38 -0.45
N HIS A 221 -8.08 4.73 0.15
CA HIS A 221 -7.63 6.12 0.25
C HIS A 221 -7.17 6.74 -1.09
N GLU A 222 -6.99 5.97 -2.13
CA GLU A 222 -6.94 6.52 -3.49
C GLU A 222 -8.29 7.13 -3.90
N PHE A 223 -9.36 6.74 -3.24
CA PHE A 223 -10.73 7.24 -3.40
C PHE A 223 -11.15 8.05 -2.18
N VAL A 224 -11.64 7.41 -1.14
CA VAL A 224 -11.89 7.89 0.23
C VAL A 224 -11.97 6.68 1.16
N ASN A 225 -11.75 6.88 2.46
CA ASN A 225 -11.79 5.83 3.49
C ASN A 225 -12.99 4.89 3.34
N ASP A 226 -12.77 3.59 3.45
CA ASP A 226 -13.78 2.54 3.33
C ASP A 226 -14.55 2.55 1.99
N PHE A 227 -13.92 2.97 0.91
CA PHE A 227 -14.57 3.22 -0.37
C PHE A 227 -15.32 2.02 -0.92
N SER A 228 -16.58 2.25 -1.31
CA SER A 228 -17.31 1.45 -2.31
C SER A 228 -18.04 2.38 -3.27
N ARG A 229 -18.17 1.97 -4.54
CA ARG A 229 -18.89 2.77 -5.53
C ARG A 229 -20.37 2.94 -5.17
N ALA A 230 -20.95 1.95 -4.52
CA ALA A 230 -22.35 1.98 -4.10
C ALA A 230 -22.64 3.04 -3.02
N GLU A 231 -21.66 3.32 -2.16
CA GLU A 231 -21.79 4.29 -1.07
C GLU A 231 -21.29 5.69 -1.45
N HIS A 232 -20.24 5.78 -2.27
CA HIS A 232 -19.52 7.03 -2.54
C HIS A 232 -19.71 7.57 -3.96
N GLY A 233 -20.30 6.78 -4.87
CA GLY A 233 -20.59 7.18 -6.24
C GLY A 233 -19.44 6.95 -7.24
N SER A 234 -19.81 7.03 -8.53
CA SER A 234 -18.87 6.81 -9.63
C SER A 234 -17.89 7.95 -9.84
N GLU A 235 -18.24 9.19 -9.51
CA GLU A 235 -17.37 10.35 -9.72
C GLU A 235 -16.07 10.25 -8.91
N ILE A 236 -16.16 9.85 -7.64
CA ILE A 236 -14.99 9.63 -6.77
C ILE A 236 -14.15 8.46 -7.30
N TYR A 237 -14.81 7.38 -7.75
CA TYR A 237 -14.13 6.25 -8.36
C TYR A 237 -13.34 6.66 -9.59
N ASP A 238 -13.99 7.32 -10.55
CA ASP A 238 -13.37 7.72 -11.81
C ASP A 238 -12.21 8.71 -11.59
N ALA A 239 -12.36 9.61 -10.63
CA ALA A 239 -11.30 10.54 -10.22
C ALA A 239 -10.09 9.79 -9.62
N GLY A 240 -10.32 8.80 -8.75
CA GLY A 240 -9.28 7.96 -8.17
C GLY A 240 -8.56 7.12 -9.21
N VAL A 241 -9.33 6.40 -10.04
CA VAL A 241 -8.78 5.59 -11.15
C VAL A 241 -7.92 6.43 -12.08
N ARG A 242 -8.43 7.60 -12.50
CA ARG A 242 -7.68 8.48 -13.40
C ARG A 242 -6.37 8.96 -12.78
N ALA A 243 -6.43 9.50 -11.56
CA ALA A 243 -5.25 10.00 -10.88
C ALA A 243 -4.23 8.89 -10.61
N PHE A 244 -4.68 7.69 -10.17
CA PHE A 244 -3.80 6.55 -9.97
C PHE A 244 -3.09 6.14 -11.25
N LEU A 245 -3.82 5.98 -12.36
CA LEU A 245 -3.24 5.57 -13.65
C LEU A 245 -2.32 6.61 -14.25
N ASP A 246 -2.49 7.89 -13.95
CA ASP A 246 -1.55 8.93 -14.35
C ASP A 246 -0.20 8.80 -13.60
N TYR A 247 -0.20 8.31 -12.35
CA TYR A 247 0.99 8.29 -11.50
C TYR A 247 1.60 6.90 -11.27
N ALA A 248 0.82 5.85 -11.37
CA ALA A 248 1.29 4.47 -11.27
C ALA A 248 1.44 3.84 -12.65
N PRO A 249 2.62 3.25 -12.98
CA PRO A 249 2.77 2.48 -14.23
C PRO A 249 2.08 1.12 -14.11
N ALA A 250 0.75 1.14 -14.01
CA ALA A 250 -0.12 -0.02 -13.83
C ALA A 250 -1.08 -0.18 -15.02
N THR A 251 -1.69 -1.35 -15.16
CA THR A 251 -2.67 -1.66 -16.20
C THR A 251 -4.03 -1.93 -15.54
N TYR A 252 -5.02 -1.17 -15.97
CA TYR A 252 -6.42 -1.33 -15.58
C TYR A 252 -7.24 -1.96 -16.70
N ARG A 253 -8.19 -2.81 -16.35
CA ARG A 253 -9.17 -3.41 -17.27
C ARG A 253 -10.57 -3.25 -16.72
N PRO A 254 -11.54 -2.70 -17.47
CA PRO A 254 -12.89 -2.47 -16.96
C PRO A 254 -13.57 -3.71 -16.36
N ALA A 255 -13.31 -4.90 -16.90
CA ALA A 255 -13.93 -6.15 -16.42
C ALA A 255 -13.31 -6.72 -15.15
N THR A 256 -12.05 -6.43 -14.85
CA THR A 256 -11.30 -7.04 -13.73
C THR A 256 -10.52 -6.03 -12.90
N GLY A 257 -10.73 -4.74 -13.14
CA GLY A 257 -10.03 -3.67 -12.39
C GLY A 257 -8.53 -3.73 -12.54
N LEU A 258 -7.84 -3.62 -11.42
CA LEU A 258 -6.38 -3.78 -11.32
C LEU A 258 -5.92 -5.24 -11.11
N TYR A 259 -6.79 -6.22 -11.24
CA TYR A 259 -6.36 -7.61 -11.15
C TYR A 259 -5.29 -7.96 -12.19
N ARG A 260 -4.16 -8.49 -11.73
CA ARG A 260 -3.00 -8.86 -12.57
C ARG A 260 -2.26 -10.02 -11.94
N SER A 261 -1.52 -10.78 -12.78
CA SER A 261 -0.55 -11.76 -12.28
C SER A 261 0.79 -11.63 -12.99
N PHE A 262 1.88 -11.91 -12.26
CA PHE A 262 3.24 -11.79 -12.77
C PHE A 262 4.08 -12.99 -12.35
N ARG A 263 4.66 -13.67 -13.34
CA ARG A 263 5.57 -14.78 -13.14
C ARG A 263 7.01 -14.32 -12.99
N TRP A 264 7.68 -14.75 -11.91
CA TRP A 264 9.08 -14.48 -11.64
C TRP A 264 9.88 -15.80 -11.55
N GLY A 265 10.38 -16.28 -12.70
CA GLY A 265 11.06 -17.56 -12.80
C GLY A 265 10.14 -18.76 -12.53
N ARG A 266 10.75 -19.90 -12.22
CA ARG A 266 10.03 -21.12 -11.85
C ARG A 266 9.37 -21.04 -10.49
N ASN A 267 9.94 -20.26 -9.59
CA ASN A 267 9.67 -20.37 -8.16
C ASN A 267 8.55 -19.46 -7.64
N LEU A 268 8.23 -18.34 -8.32
CA LEU A 268 7.28 -17.34 -7.82
C LEU A 268 6.27 -16.92 -8.88
N GLU A 269 5.01 -16.84 -8.49
CA GLU A 269 3.97 -16.11 -9.20
C GLU A 269 3.17 -15.27 -8.22
N LEU A 270 2.98 -13.98 -8.56
CA LEU A 270 2.22 -13.02 -7.77
C LEU A 270 0.86 -12.80 -8.42
N PHE A 271 -0.18 -12.68 -7.60
CA PHE A 271 -1.56 -12.40 -7.99
C PHE A 271 -2.03 -11.19 -7.21
N PHE A 272 -2.27 -10.08 -7.89
CA PHE A 272 -2.68 -8.80 -7.31
C PHE A 272 -4.20 -8.68 -7.40
N LEU A 273 -4.89 -8.66 -6.27
CA LEU A 273 -6.34 -8.51 -6.22
C LEU A 273 -6.74 -7.03 -6.17
N ASP A 274 -7.89 -6.72 -6.75
CA ASP A 274 -8.53 -5.40 -6.66
C ASP A 274 -9.76 -5.50 -5.76
N GLY A 275 -9.64 -5.03 -4.53
CA GLY A 275 -10.70 -5.08 -3.53
C GLY A 275 -11.72 -3.94 -3.62
N ARG A 276 -11.55 -2.96 -4.54
CA ARG A 276 -12.35 -1.73 -4.52
C ARG A 276 -13.26 -1.54 -5.75
N SER A 277 -12.83 -1.98 -6.94
CA SER A 277 -13.57 -1.69 -8.18
C SER A 277 -14.98 -2.26 -8.24
N PHE A 278 -15.25 -3.37 -7.56
CA PHE A 278 -16.50 -4.14 -7.72
C PHE A 278 -17.22 -4.40 -6.40
N ARG A 279 -16.73 -3.88 -5.29
CA ARG A 279 -17.28 -4.23 -3.98
C ARG A 279 -18.67 -3.67 -3.76
N SER A 280 -19.49 -4.45 -3.09
CA SER A 280 -20.81 -4.05 -2.59
C SER A 280 -20.67 -3.06 -1.43
N ALA A 281 -21.72 -2.33 -1.13
CA ALA A 281 -21.81 -1.50 0.08
C ALA A 281 -21.51 -2.30 1.35
N LYS A 282 -20.96 -1.65 2.38
CA LYS A 282 -20.69 -2.27 3.68
C LYS A 282 -21.97 -2.70 4.39
N ALA A 283 -21.87 -3.67 5.29
CA ALA A 283 -23.00 -4.11 6.11
C ALA A 283 -23.25 -3.21 7.35
N THR A 284 -22.49 -2.15 7.53
CA THR A 284 -22.48 -1.30 8.74
C THR A 284 -23.87 -0.81 9.15
N ALA A 285 -24.70 -0.38 8.19
CA ALA A 285 -26.04 0.11 8.45
C ALA A 285 -26.95 -0.97 9.06
N ALA A 286 -26.88 -2.20 8.57
CA ALA A 286 -27.64 -3.34 9.09
C ALA A 286 -27.19 -3.76 10.50
N CYS A 287 -25.95 -3.41 10.85
CA CYS A 287 -25.33 -3.80 12.12
C CYS A 287 -25.46 -2.75 13.23
N GLY A 288 -26.05 -1.58 12.95
CA GLY A 288 -26.27 -0.54 13.97
C GLY A 288 -24.99 -0.06 14.64
N GLY A 289 -23.84 -0.10 13.94
CA GLY A 289 -22.55 0.31 14.49
C GLY A 289 -21.89 -0.70 15.43
N ASP A 290 -22.33 -1.95 15.46
CA ASP A 290 -21.67 -3.01 16.23
C ASP A 290 -20.22 -3.21 15.73
N ILE A 291 -19.24 -3.13 16.61
CA ILE A 291 -17.82 -3.13 16.22
C ILE A 291 -17.22 -4.53 16.06
N ALA A 292 -17.90 -5.58 16.49
CA ALA A 292 -17.42 -6.96 16.42
C ALA A 292 -18.57 -7.97 16.23
N PRO A 293 -19.42 -7.82 15.20
CA PRO A 293 -20.63 -8.63 15.03
C PRO A 293 -20.32 -10.10 14.75
N THR A 294 -19.16 -10.43 14.23
CA THR A 294 -18.73 -11.80 13.92
C THR A 294 -17.97 -12.47 15.06
N ALA A 295 -17.63 -11.72 16.11
CA ALA A 295 -16.92 -12.27 17.25
C ALA A 295 -17.84 -13.18 18.12
N PRO A 296 -17.31 -14.29 18.69
CA PRO A 296 -18.05 -15.12 19.62
C PRO A 296 -18.52 -14.34 20.85
N ALA A 297 -19.64 -14.77 21.45
CA ALA A 297 -20.20 -14.10 22.62
C ALA A 297 -19.20 -13.98 23.78
N ALA A 298 -18.36 -14.99 24.02
CA ALA A 298 -17.34 -14.95 25.06
C ALA A 298 -16.28 -13.86 24.81
N VAL A 299 -15.85 -13.68 23.55
CA VAL A 299 -14.91 -12.63 23.15
C VAL A 299 -15.57 -11.26 23.32
N ARG A 300 -16.80 -11.10 22.84
CA ARG A 300 -17.55 -9.85 22.98
C ARG A 300 -17.69 -9.46 24.47
N GLN A 301 -18.07 -10.41 25.31
CA GLN A 301 -18.21 -10.19 26.76
C GLN A 301 -16.87 -9.80 27.42
N ALA A 302 -15.77 -10.41 27.02
CA ALA A 302 -14.44 -10.09 27.56
C ALA A 302 -14.02 -8.61 27.27
N PHE A 303 -14.47 -8.07 26.16
CA PHE A 303 -14.19 -6.67 25.77
C PHE A 303 -15.32 -5.68 26.07
N ALA A 304 -16.45 -6.12 26.65
CA ALA A 304 -17.58 -5.27 26.96
C ALA A 304 -17.25 -4.13 27.96
N ALA A 305 -16.22 -4.32 28.81
CA ALA A 305 -15.75 -3.27 29.71
C ALA A 305 -15.09 -2.08 28.97
N LEU A 306 -14.43 -2.35 27.84
CA LEU A 306 -13.81 -1.34 26.98
C LEU A 306 -14.82 -0.75 25.98
N ALA A 307 -15.75 -1.57 25.51
CA ALA A 307 -16.77 -1.23 24.52
C ALA A 307 -18.14 -1.77 24.95
N PRO A 308 -18.94 -1.04 25.77
CA PRO A 308 -20.18 -1.54 26.36
C PRO A 308 -21.23 -2.04 25.35
N ALA A 309 -21.17 -1.57 24.10
CA ALA A 309 -22.04 -2.04 23.02
C ALA A 309 -21.87 -3.55 22.73
N LEU A 310 -20.70 -4.13 23.01
CA LEU A 310 -20.42 -5.56 22.81
C LEU A 310 -21.23 -6.48 23.74
N ALA A 311 -21.77 -5.97 24.84
CA ALA A 311 -22.67 -6.73 25.71
C ALA A 311 -24.06 -6.98 25.07
N ARG A 312 -24.42 -6.23 24.01
CA ARG A 312 -25.71 -6.36 23.34
C ARG A 312 -25.69 -7.52 22.35
N PRO A 313 -26.83 -8.20 22.12
CA PRO A 313 -26.95 -9.18 21.04
C PRO A 313 -26.71 -8.52 19.67
N VAL A 314 -26.07 -9.26 18.77
CA VAL A 314 -25.90 -8.81 17.38
C VAL A 314 -27.26 -8.90 16.67
N PRO A 315 -27.69 -7.85 15.96
CA PRO A 315 -28.91 -7.92 15.16
C PRO A 315 -28.85 -9.02 14.11
N GLN A 316 -29.91 -9.82 13.95
CA GLN A 316 -29.93 -10.88 12.93
C GLN A 316 -29.75 -10.30 11.52
N ALA A 317 -30.35 -9.16 11.22
CA ALA A 317 -30.16 -8.45 9.97
C ALA A 317 -28.69 -8.12 9.64
N CYS A 318 -27.86 -7.91 10.67
CA CYS A 318 -26.42 -7.73 10.51
C CYS A 318 -25.74 -9.02 10.03
N LEU A 319 -26.01 -10.13 10.67
CA LEU A 319 -25.44 -11.44 10.31
C LEU A 319 -25.89 -11.85 8.91
N ASP A 320 -27.16 -11.64 8.57
CA ASP A 320 -27.71 -11.91 7.24
C ASP A 320 -27.03 -11.04 6.17
N ALA A 321 -26.79 -9.76 6.45
CA ALA A 321 -26.08 -8.87 5.54
C ALA A 321 -24.61 -9.31 5.33
N ILE A 322 -23.89 -9.66 6.40
CA ILE A 322 -22.49 -10.11 6.32
C ILE A 322 -22.35 -11.41 5.52
N THR A 323 -23.30 -12.35 5.70
CA THR A 323 -23.26 -13.66 5.06
C THR A 323 -23.96 -13.73 3.70
N SER A 324 -24.59 -12.65 3.25
CA SER A 324 -25.33 -12.59 1.99
C SER A 324 -24.48 -13.02 0.80
N PRO A 325 -24.94 -14.00 -0.02
CA PRO A 325 -24.25 -14.44 -1.23
C PRO A 325 -24.27 -13.41 -2.36
N GLU A 326 -25.16 -12.41 -2.28
CA GLU A 326 -25.27 -11.32 -3.25
C GLU A 326 -24.15 -10.27 -3.11
N ARG A 327 -23.52 -10.23 -1.94
CA ARG A 327 -22.46 -9.26 -1.69
C ARG A 327 -21.11 -9.80 -2.15
N THR A 328 -20.33 -8.92 -2.77
CA THR A 328 -19.01 -9.26 -3.31
C THR A 328 -17.99 -8.19 -2.96
N LEU A 329 -16.74 -8.59 -2.85
CA LEU A 329 -15.57 -7.74 -2.75
C LEU A 329 -14.82 -7.67 -4.09
N LEU A 330 -14.70 -8.80 -4.81
CA LEU A 330 -13.95 -8.88 -6.07
C LEU A 330 -14.80 -8.72 -7.34
N GLY A 331 -16.10 -9.00 -7.25
CA GLY A 331 -16.93 -9.17 -8.44
C GLY A 331 -16.68 -10.51 -9.16
N ALA A 332 -17.69 -10.99 -9.87
CA ALA A 332 -17.68 -12.33 -10.48
C ALA A 332 -16.57 -12.51 -11.54
N ALA A 333 -16.34 -11.50 -12.38
CA ALA A 333 -15.34 -11.59 -13.45
C ALA A 333 -13.91 -11.70 -12.92
N GLN A 334 -13.55 -10.88 -11.92
CA GLN A 334 -12.24 -10.94 -11.30
C GLN A 334 -12.05 -12.25 -10.54
N LEU A 335 -13.04 -12.68 -9.73
CA LEU A 335 -12.97 -13.93 -8.98
C LEU A 335 -12.78 -15.12 -9.93
N ALA A 336 -13.49 -15.17 -11.04
CA ALA A 336 -13.32 -16.23 -12.04
C ALA A 336 -11.93 -16.19 -12.71
N ALA A 337 -11.42 -15.01 -13.02
CA ALA A 337 -10.08 -14.84 -13.59
C ALA A 337 -8.99 -15.27 -12.61
N PHE A 338 -9.10 -14.85 -11.35
CA PHE A 338 -8.20 -15.24 -10.27
C PHE A 338 -8.20 -16.76 -10.06
N THR A 339 -9.39 -17.36 -9.90
CA THR A 339 -9.53 -18.82 -9.68
C THR A 339 -8.87 -19.62 -10.80
N ARG A 340 -9.12 -19.27 -12.06
CA ARG A 340 -8.46 -19.94 -13.19
C ARG A 340 -6.95 -19.79 -13.15
N ALA A 341 -6.44 -18.58 -12.89
CA ALA A 341 -5.02 -18.30 -12.92
C ALA A 341 -4.26 -18.99 -11.79
N ILE A 342 -4.77 -18.91 -10.55
CA ILE A 342 -4.11 -19.50 -9.37
C ILE A 342 -4.06 -21.02 -9.45
N ARG A 343 -5.14 -21.66 -9.90
CA ARG A 343 -5.21 -23.13 -10.10
C ARG A 343 -4.34 -23.61 -11.26
N ALA A 344 -4.21 -22.81 -12.31
CA ALA A 344 -3.34 -23.13 -13.44
C ALA A 344 -1.85 -22.87 -13.19
N SER A 345 -1.52 -22.15 -12.13
CA SER A 345 -0.14 -21.74 -11.82
C SER A 345 0.78 -22.92 -11.58
N LYS A 346 1.90 -22.95 -12.31
CA LYS A 346 2.99 -23.93 -12.16
C LYS A 346 4.15 -23.39 -11.32
N ALA A 347 3.98 -22.22 -10.66
CA ALA A 347 4.96 -21.69 -9.73
C ALA A 347 5.13 -22.60 -8.51
N THR A 348 6.35 -22.72 -7.99
CA THR A 348 6.57 -23.39 -6.71
C THR A 348 5.77 -22.68 -5.61
N PHE A 349 5.88 -21.37 -5.51
CA PHE A 349 5.16 -20.53 -4.56
C PHE A 349 4.20 -19.56 -5.27
N LYS A 350 3.00 -19.41 -4.74
CA LYS A 350 1.99 -18.45 -5.18
C LYS A 350 1.83 -17.41 -4.07
N VAL A 351 1.99 -16.15 -4.42
CA VAL A 351 1.79 -15.03 -3.50
C VAL A 351 0.57 -14.26 -3.95
N VAL A 352 -0.45 -14.24 -3.11
CA VAL A 352 -1.64 -13.39 -3.32
C VAL A 352 -1.37 -12.06 -2.61
N VAL A 353 -1.32 -10.98 -3.37
CA VAL A 353 -1.24 -9.62 -2.84
C VAL A 353 -2.65 -9.07 -2.79
N ASN A 354 -3.09 -8.77 -1.59
CA ASN A 354 -4.48 -8.47 -1.27
C ASN A 354 -4.54 -7.15 -0.49
N PRO A 355 -5.46 -6.21 -0.80
CA PRO A 355 -5.46 -4.94 -0.09
C PRO A 355 -5.89 -5.09 1.37
N VAL A 356 -6.95 -5.84 1.67
CA VAL A 356 -7.54 -5.95 3.02
C VAL A 356 -7.36 -7.36 3.61
N PRO A 357 -7.26 -7.55 4.93
CA PRO A 357 -7.00 -8.85 5.57
C PRO A 357 -7.98 -9.95 5.18
N LEU A 358 -7.43 -11.10 4.79
CA LEU A 358 -8.17 -12.36 4.59
C LEU A 358 -8.36 -13.12 5.92
N MET A 359 -7.41 -12.99 6.86
CA MET A 359 -7.58 -13.45 8.23
C MET A 359 -8.79 -12.80 8.90
N GLN A 360 -9.37 -13.50 9.87
CA GLN A 360 -10.42 -12.95 10.72
C GLN A 360 -9.77 -12.23 11.91
N LEU A 361 -9.99 -10.92 12.00
CA LEU A 361 -9.53 -10.08 13.11
C LEU A 361 -10.66 -9.69 14.07
N TYR A 362 -11.92 -9.92 13.66
CA TYR A 362 -13.17 -9.73 14.42
C TYR A 362 -13.51 -8.31 14.84
N ALA A 363 -12.57 -7.37 14.80
CA ALA A 363 -12.82 -5.96 15.08
C ALA A 363 -13.07 -5.19 13.78
N LEU A 364 -14.14 -4.39 13.73
CA LEU A 364 -14.53 -3.55 12.58
C LEU A 364 -14.48 -4.30 11.25
N PRO A 365 -15.23 -5.41 11.08
CA PRO A 365 -15.05 -6.33 9.96
C PRO A 365 -15.58 -5.82 8.63
N TYR A 366 -16.25 -4.69 8.61
CA TYR A 366 -17.13 -4.24 7.52
C TYR A 366 -16.42 -3.94 6.22
N ASP A 367 -15.20 -3.42 6.30
CA ASP A 367 -14.37 -3.11 5.14
C ASP A 367 -13.45 -4.27 4.72
N ARG A 368 -13.35 -5.31 5.53
CA ARG A 368 -12.50 -6.49 5.31
C ARG A 368 -13.30 -7.67 4.77
N TRP A 369 -12.59 -8.74 4.43
CA TRP A 369 -13.20 -9.99 3.96
C TRP A 369 -14.25 -10.55 4.92
N GLU A 370 -14.13 -10.31 6.21
CA GLU A 370 -15.10 -10.74 7.21
C GLU A 370 -16.48 -10.13 6.98
N GLY A 371 -16.55 -8.90 6.49
CA GLY A 371 -17.79 -8.23 6.13
C GLY A 371 -18.43 -8.74 4.84
N TYR A 372 -17.74 -9.64 4.10
CA TYR A 372 -18.15 -10.26 2.84
C TYR A 372 -17.95 -11.78 2.92
N ALA A 373 -18.51 -12.42 3.95
CA ALA A 373 -18.22 -13.79 4.33
C ALA A 373 -18.44 -14.81 3.20
N ALA A 374 -19.49 -14.65 2.39
CA ALA A 374 -19.74 -15.51 1.24
C ALA A 374 -18.65 -15.40 0.16
N ASP A 375 -18.18 -14.18 -0.14
CA ASP A 375 -17.13 -13.97 -1.14
C ASP A 375 -15.76 -14.42 -0.61
N ARG A 376 -15.51 -14.23 0.71
CA ARG A 376 -14.34 -14.80 1.39
C ARG A 376 -14.30 -16.32 1.24
N THR A 377 -15.43 -17.00 1.44
CA THR A 377 -15.54 -18.46 1.25
C THR A 377 -15.19 -18.84 -0.19
N ARG A 378 -15.71 -18.15 -1.19
CA ARG A 378 -15.39 -18.42 -2.60
C ARG A 378 -13.89 -18.28 -2.91
N VAL A 379 -13.21 -17.32 -2.30
CA VAL A 379 -11.75 -17.16 -2.44
C VAL A 379 -11.02 -18.32 -1.76
N LEU A 380 -11.42 -18.73 -0.55
CA LEU A 380 -10.82 -19.87 0.13
C LEU A 380 -11.03 -21.17 -0.68
N ASP A 381 -12.20 -21.36 -1.27
CA ASP A 381 -12.49 -22.49 -2.18
C ASP A 381 -11.60 -22.44 -3.44
N ALA A 382 -11.33 -21.25 -3.97
CA ALA A 382 -10.42 -21.09 -5.10
C ALA A 382 -8.98 -21.51 -4.75
N LEU A 383 -8.59 -21.34 -3.50
CA LEU A 383 -7.26 -21.68 -2.96
C LEU A 383 -7.17 -23.13 -2.46
N GLN A 384 -8.31 -23.82 -2.28
CA GLN A 384 -8.32 -25.21 -1.80
C GLN A 384 -7.54 -26.13 -2.74
N GLY A 385 -6.60 -26.90 -2.18
CA GLY A 385 -5.72 -27.81 -2.93
C GLY A 385 -4.58 -27.10 -3.68
N VAL A 386 -4.51 -25.77 -3.67
CA VAL A 386 -3.39 -25.02 -4.24
C VAL A 386 -2.24 -24.98 -3.24
N ARG A 387 -1.11 -25.61 -3.58
CA ARG A 387 0.05 -25.72 -2.67
C ARG A 387 0.87 -24.45 -2.60
N ASN A 388 1.52 -24.23 -1.45
CA ASN A 388 2.52 -23.19 -1.21
C ASN A 388 1.99 -21.78 -1.49
N VAL A 389 0.79 -21.48 -0.98
CA VAL A 389 0.15 -20.16 -1.06
C VAL A 389 0.52 -19.35 0.18
N VAL A 390 0.90 -18.09 -0.04
CA VAL A 390 1.06 -17.06 1.01
C VAL A 390 0.27 -15.83 0.59
N VAL A 391 -0.45 -15.23 1.52
CA VAL A 391 -1.14 -13.95 1.33
C VAL A 391 -0.29 -12.83 1.93
N LEU A 392 -0.12 -11.75 1.21
CA LEU A 392 0.54 -10.52 1.67
C LEU A 392 -0.47 -9.37 1.60
N THR A 393 -0.61 -8.64 2.70
CA THR A 393 -1.67 -7.65 2.88
C THR A 393 -1.13 -6.37 3.54
N THR A 394 -1.86 -5.27 3.40
CA THR A 394 -1.64 -3.96 4.02
C THR A 394 -2.89 -3.53 4.82
N ASP A 395 -3.37 -2.30 4.73
CA ASP A 395 -4.63 -1.77 5.30
C ASP A 395 -4.69 -1.69 6.84
N THR A 396 -4.23 -2.70 7.52
CA THR A 396 -4.41 -2.81 8.99
C THR A 396 -3.42 -1.96 9.79
N HIS A 397 -2.50 -1.27 9.13
CA HIS A 397 -1.49 -0.42 9.77
C HIS A 397 -0.69 -1.13 10.88
N ALA A 398 -0.39 -2.43 10.67
CA ALA A 398 0.24 -3.32 11.64
C ALA A 398 1.17 -4.35 10.98
N HIS A 399 2.00 -4.99 11.77
CA HIS A 399 2.76 -6.18 11.36
C HIS A 399 2.17 -7.41 12.04
N LEU A 400 1.43 -8.22 11.28
CA LEU A 400 0.79 -9.43 11.79
C LEU A 400 1.23 -10.65 10.96
N ILE A 401 1.45 -11.79 11.62
CA ILE A 401 1.63 -13.09 10.96
C ILE A 401 0.65 -14.08 11.58
N GLY A 402 -0.25 -14.61 10.77
CA GLY A 402 -1.25 -15.58 11.21
C GLY A 402 -1.63 -16.57 10.12
N GLU A 403 -2.24 -17.66 10.53
CA GLU A 403 -2.86 -18.61 9.62
C GLU A 403 -4.24 -18.12 9.21
N VAL A 404 -4.56 -18.16 7.93
CA VAL A 404 -5.91 -17.95 7.45
C VAL A 404 -6.76 -19.16 7.84
N ARG A 405 -7.81 -18.92 8.62
CA ARG A 405 -8.71 -19.99 9.11
C ARG A 405 -10.11 -19.81 8.51
N THR A 406 -10.78 -20.91 8.27
CA THR A 406 -12.21 -20.89 7.94
C THR A 406 -13.04 -20.59 9.19
N GLN A 407 -12.62 -21.10 10.33
CA GLN A 407 -13.18 -20.84 11.65
C GLN A 407 -12.06 -20.66 12.66
N THR A 408 -11.96 -19.50 13.28
CA THR A 408 -10.97 -19.24 14.34
C THR A 408 -11.48 -19.75 15.69
N PHE A 409 -12.78 -19.62 15.96
CA PHE A 409 -13.44 -19.99 17.20
C PHE A 409 -14.50 -21.08 16.98
N GLY A 410 -14.14 -22.13 16.25
CA GLY A 410 -15.03 -23.28 16.07
C GLY A 410 -15.26 -24.06 17.38
N PRO A 411 -16.39 -24.73 17.55
CA PRO A 411 -16.73 -25.47 18.76
C PRO A 411 -15.75 -26.61 19.07
N SER A 412 -15.07 -27.14 18.04
CA SER A 412 -14.04 -28.20 18.18
C SER A 412 -12.61 -27.61 18.04
N GLY A 413 -12.45 -26.29 18.17
CA GLY A 413 -11.21 -25.57 17.97
C GLY A 413 -11.10 -24.91 16.58
N PRO A 414 -9.98 -24.23 16.32
CA PRO A 414 -9.78 -23.52 15.08
C PRO A 414 -9.62 -24.48 13.89
N VAL A 415 -10.22 -24.11 12.74
CA VAL A 415 -10.09 -24.84 11.47
C VAL A 415 -9.19 -24.04 10.53
N GLY A 416 -7.93 -24.47 10.42
CA GLY A 416 -6.93 -23.85 9.55
C GLY A 416 -7.05 -24.27 8.08
N THR A 417 -6.47 -23.46 7.20
CA THR A 417 -6.37 -23.75 5.77
C THR A 417 -4.95 -24.16 5.34
N GLY A 418 -3.96 -24.02 6.23
CA GLY A 418 -2.54 -24.14 5.90
C GLY A 418 -1.99 -22.95 5.13
N ILE A 419 -2.82 -21.93 4.83
CA ILE A 419 -2.43 -20.69 4.17
C ILE A 419 -2.05 -19.67 5.23
N TRP A 420 -0.89 -19.05 5.05
CA TRP A 420 -0.41 -17.99 5.95
C TRP A 420 -0.61 -16.62 5.32
N GLU A 421 -1.01 -15.69 6.14
CA GLU A 421 -1.07 -14.28 5.78
C GLU A 421 -0.07 -13.47 6.59
N VAL A 422 0.60 -12.54 5.91
CA VAL A 422 1.47 -11.54 6.52
C VAL A 422 0.93 -10.17 6.16
N ILE A 423 0.54 -9.42 7.16
CA ILE A 423 0.14 -8.02 7.07
C ILE A 423 1.37 -7.18 7.37
N ALA A 424 1.62 -6.13 6.59
CA ALA A 424 2.80 -5.29 6.72
C ALA A 424 2.54 -3.83 6.34
N GLY A 425 2.96 -2.95 7.19
CA GLY A 425 2.77 -1.51 7.11
C GLY A 425 2.59 -0.94 8.52
N PRO A 426 2.26 0.32 8.61
CA PRO A 426 2.17 1.31 7.55
C PRO A 426 3.53 1.92 7.21
N VAL A 427 3.57 2.68 6.09
CA VAL A 427 4.70 3.57 5.79
C VAL A 427 4.63 4.84 6.61
N ALA A 428 3.47 5.52 6.58
CA ALA A 428 3.27 6.82 7.22
C ALA A 428 1.77 7.14 7.31
N THR A 429 1.15 6.71 8.38
CA THR A 429 -0.22 7.05 8.80
C THR A 429 -0.34 6.67 10.27
N ASN A 430 -1.51 6.76 10.90
CA ASN A 430 -1.70 6.21 12.23
C ASN A 430 -1.40 4.71 12.23
N THR A 431 -0.78 4.25 13.30
CA THR A 431 -0.61 2.81 13.50
C THR A 431 -1.89 2.22 14.10
N TYR A 432 -2.14 0.93 13.90
CA TYR A 432 -3.36 0.28 14.39
C TYR A 432 -3.59 0.48 15.90
N ALA A 433 -2.53 0.48 16.69
CA ALA A 433 -2.64 0.77 18.13
C ALA A 433 -3.17 2.18 18.38
N LYS A 434 -2.71 3.19 17.62
CA LYS A 434 -3.19 4.58 17.75
C LYS A 434 -4.62 4.74 17.29
N GLU A 435 -5.04 4.04 16.25
CA GLU A 435 -6.44 4.04 15.82
C GLU A 435 -7.36 3.48 16.90
N ILE A 436 -6.97 2.39 17.55
CA ILE A 436 -7.72 1.84 18.69
C ILE A 436 -7.76 2.84 19.85
N ASP A 437 -6.63 3.48 20.16
CA ASP A 437 -6.53 4.49 21.22
C ASP A 437 -7.49 5.66 20.96
N GLU A 438 -7.51 6.17 19.72
CA GLU A 438 -8.39 7.26 19.29
C GLU A 438 -9.86 6.84 19.31
N PHE A 439 -10.17 5.66 18.76
CA PHE A 439 -11.53 5.11 18.72
C PHE A 439 -12.13 4.93 20.12
N LEU A 440 -11.33 4.43 21.08
CA LEU A 440 -11.77 4.21 22.47
C LEU A 440 -11.62 5.47 23.33
N GLY A 441 -10.95 6.51 22.86
CA GLY A 441 -10.62 7.70 23.64
C GLY A 441 -9.71 7.40 24.84
N ALA A 442 -8.92 6.33 24.76
CA ALA A 442 -8.14 5.80 25.88
C ALA A 442 -6.70 5.44 25.41
N PRO A 443 -5.71 6.34 25.60
CA PRO A 443 -4.32 6.09 25.23
C PRO A 443 -3.77 4.79 25.85
N GLY A 444 -3.12 3.95 25.03
CA GLY A 444 -2.56 2.66 25.42
C GLY A 444 -3.53 1.46 25.27
N SER A 445 -4.80 1.68 24.96
CA SER A 445 -5.78 0.60 24.74
C SER A 445 -5.40 -0.29 23.57
N GLY A 446 -4.79 0.25 22.52
CA GLY A 446 -4.34 -0.51 21.36
C GLY A 446 -3.33 -1.58 21.71
N ALA A 447 -2.37 -1.27 22.57
CA ALA A 447 -1.41 -2.25 23.08
C ALA A 447 -2.09 -3.32 23.95
N VAL A 448 -3.07 -2.92 24.79
CA VAL A 448 -3.86 -3.83 25.63
C VAL A 448 -4.65 -4.81 24.76
N VAL A 449 -5.41 -4.32 23.76
CA VAL A 449 -6.18 -5.15 22.83
C VAL A 449 -5.27 -6.11 22.08
N THR A 450 -4.14 -5.65 21.56
CA THR A 450 -3.17 -6.48 20.84
C THR A 450 -2.63 -7.60 21.74
N GLY A 451 -2.21 -7.27 22.94
CA GLY A 451 -1.70 -8.26 23.91
C GLY A 451 -2.75 -9.25 24.38
N ALA A 452 -3.96 -8.78 24.69
CA ALA A 452 -5.04 -9.59 25.25
C ALA A 452 -5.78 -10.45 24.22
N PHE A 453 -5.78 -10.07 22.92
CA PHE A 453 -6.59 -10.75 21.92
C PHE A 453 -5.80 -11.33 20.74
N PHE A 454 -4.76 -10.66 20.27
CA PHE A 454 -4.05 -11.14 19.07
C PHE A 454 -3.08 -12.28 19.38
N LYS A 455 -2.44 -12.27 20.54
CA LYS A 455 -1.43 -13.27 20.92
C LYS A 455 -1.97 -14.56 21.53
N PRO A 456 -2.95 -14.53 22.46
CA PRO A 456 -3.45 -15.77 23.05
C PRO A 456 -4.03 -16.72 22.00
N GLN A 457 -3.87 -18.03 22.25
CA GLN A 457 -4.44 -19.05 21.38
C GLN A 457 -5.98 -19.10 21.50
N PRO A 458 -6.72 -19.51 20.47
CA PRO A 458 -8.14 -19.80 20.59
C PRO A 458 -8.43 -20.82 21.70
N PRO A 459 -9.52 -20.64 22.49
CA PRO A 459 -10.59 -19.67 22.30
C PRO A 459 -10.34 -18.28 22.92
N GLY A 460 -9.22 -18.03 23.58
CA GLY A 460 -8.93 -16.77 24.26
C GLY A 460 -8.49 -15.62 23.33
N GLY A 461 -8.06 -15.93 22.12
CA GLY A 461 -7.59 -14.95 21.15
C GLY A 461 -7.28 -15.54 19.79
N LEU A 462 -6.57 -14.80 18.94
CA LEU A 462 -6.32 -15.18 17.54
C LEU A 462 -5.13 -16.12 17.35
N GLY A 463 -4.22 -16.20 18.32
CA GLY A 463 -3.02 -17.03 18.24
C GLY A 463 -2.05 -16.59 17.15
N LEU A 464 -1.89 -15.27 16.94
CA LEU A 464 -0.98 -14.76 15.93
C LEU A 464 0.48 -15.06 16.30
N ARG A 465 1.24 -15.51 15.31
CA ARG A 465 2.65 -15.84 15.46
C ARG A 465 3.50 -14.60 15.75
N CYS A 466 3.19 -13.48 15.09
CA CYS A 466 3.74 -12.16 15.34
C CYS A 466 2.57 -11.17 15.38
N ALA A 467 2.60 -10.24 16.32
CA ALA A 467 1.67 -9.12 16.40
C ALA A 467 2.42 -7.88 16.90
N GLN A 468 2.53 -6.88 16.06
CA GLN A 468 3.06 -5.55 16.37
C GLN A 468 2.18 -4.50 15.71
N THR A 469 1.60 -3.63 16.50
CA THR A 469 0.58 -2.68 16.07
C THR A 469 0.98 -1.22 16.18
N ASP A 470 2.22 -0.92 16.59
CA ASP A 470 2.73 0.46 16.72
C ASP A 470 4.16 0.62 16.19
N VAL A 471 4.42 0.12 14.96
CA VAL A 471 5.72 0.23 14.30
C VAL A 471 5.55 0.41 12.80
N TYR A 472 6.22 1.40 12.21
CA TYR A 472 6.33 1.59 10.77
C TYR A 472 7.29 0.58 10.13
N GLY A 473 6.93 0.07 8.94
CA GLY A 473 7.82 -0.90 8.31
C GLY A 473 7.29 -1.56 7.04
N TYR A 474 7.86 -2.72 6.71
CA TYR A 474 7.58 -3.47 5.49
C TYR A 474 7.82 -4.97 5.68
N ALA A 475 7.30 -5.79 4.77
CA ALA A 475 7.63 -7.21 4.67
C ALA A 475 8.77 -7.42 3.67
N GLN A 476 9.88 -8.03 4.09
CA GLN A 476 10.94 -8.49 3.20
C GLN A 476 10.71 -9.93 2.81
N VAL A 477 10.58 -10.22 1.53
CA VAL A 477 10.33 -11.56 1.00
C VAL A 477 11.56 -12.10 0.27
N THR A 478 11.89 -13.35 0.53
CA THR A 478 12.92 -14.09 -0.19
C THR A 478 12.37 -15.43 -0.63
N VAL A 479 12.42 -15.70 -1.92
CA VAL A 479 11.96 -16.95 -2.52
C VAL A 479 13.16 -17.69 -3.09
N THR A 480 13.35 -18.94 -2.67
CA THR A 480 14.33 -19.89 -3.20
C THR A 480 13.60 -21.04 -3.89
N PRO A 481 14.29 -22.02 -4.50
CA PRO A 481 13.62 -23.20 -5.04
C PRO A 481 12.80 -24.00 -4.02
N THR A 482 13.19 -23.95 -2.74
CA THR A 482 12.64 -24.82 -1.68
C THR A 482 11.94 -24.07 -0.56
N THR A 483 12.10 -22.74 -0.48
CA THR A 483 11.52 -21.94 0.61
C THR A 483 11.02 -20.59 0.11
N LEU A 484 9.90 -20.13 0.70
CA LEU A 484 9.50 -18.74 0.71
C LEU A 484 9.60 -18.24 2.15
N THR A 485 10.35 -17.18 2.37
CA THR A 485 10.55 -16.57 3.69
C THR A 485 10.03 -15.14 3.68
N VAL A 486 9.18 -14.78 4.64
CA VAL A 486 8.71 -13.41 4.86
C VAL A 486 9.19 -12.93 6.23
N GLN A 487 9.93 -11.83 6.26
CA GLN A 487 10.45 -11.21 7.48
C GLN A 487 9.90 -9.79 7.61
N PRO A 488 9.08 -9.49 8.62
CA PRO A 488 8.72 -8.11 8.94
C PRO A 488 9.95 -7.29 9.33
N ARG A 489 10.06 -6.09 8.76
CA ARG A 489 11.16 -5.15 8.94
C ARG A 489 10.64 -3.79 9.36
N THR A 490 11.32 -3.14 10.28
CA THR A 490 11.06 -1.76 10.68
C THR A 490 11.43 -0.77 9.57
N ALA A 491 11.00 0.46 9.70
CA ALA A 491 11.39 1.56 8.80
C ALA A 491 12.91 1.78 8.69
N SER A 492 13.69 1.39 9.70
CA SER A 492 15.16 1.40 9.66
C SER A 492 15.78 0.15 9.03
N GLY A 493 14.98 -0.87 8.71
CA GLY A 493 15.43 -2.16 8.16
C GLY A 493 15.78 -3.22 9.21
N GLY A 494 15.62 -2.93 10.51
CA GLY A 494 15.71 -3.91 11.59
C GLY A 494 14.59 -4.95 11.56
N ILE A 495 14.64 -5.97 12.40
CA ILE A 495 13.53 -6.91 12.58
C ILE A 495 12.44 -6.23 13.44
N VAL A 496 11.18 -6.35 13.03
CA VAL A 496 10.05 -5.87 13.82
C VAL A 496 9.98 -6.64 15.15
N PRO A 497 9.93 -5.97 16.31
CA PRO A 497 9.68 -6.62 17.59
C PRO A 497 8.21 -7.06 17.67
N ASP A 498 7.95 -8.23 18.22
CA ASP A 498 6.60 -8.64 18.63
C ASP A 498 6.13 -7.78 19.83
N ILE A 499 4.83 -7.69 20.08
CA ILE A 499 4.28 -6.96 21.24
C ILE A 499 4.89 -7.46 22.58
N SER A 500 5.34 -8.72 22.63
CA SER A 500 6.06 -9.28 23.77
C SER A 500 7.51 -8.79 23.95
N GLY A 501 7.99 -7.94 23.03
CA GLY A 501 9.37 -7.44 23.00
C GLY A 501 10.38 -8.36 22.31
N THR A 502 10.00 -9.60 21.96
CA THR A 502 10.88 -10.52 21.21
C THR A 502 10.86 -10.21 19.71
N PRO A 503 11.95 -10.44 18.95
CA PRO A 503 11.90 -10.28 17.50
C PRO A 503 10.85 -11.19 16.84
N CYS A 504 10.03 -10.65 15.93
CA CYS A 504 9.12 -11.44 15.11
C CYS A 504 9.92 -12.47 14.28
N ALA A 505 9.72 -13.74 14.57
CA ALA A 505 10.32 -14.81 13.78
C ALA A 505 9.80 -14.78 12.34
N PRO A 506 10.66 -15.04 11.32
CA PRO A 506 10.22 -15.07 9.94
C PRO A 506 9.18 -16.17 9.70
N LEU A 507 8.20 -15.90 8.84
CA LEU A 507 7.40 -16.95 8.24
C LEU A 507 8.26 -17.69 7.22
N VAL A 508 8.37 -19.01 7.35
CA VAL A 508 9.06 -19.87 6.38
C VAL A 508 8.10 -20.93 5.87
N VAL A 509 7.76 -20.84 4.59
CA VAL A 509 6.96 -21.86 3.90
C VAL A 509 7.92 -22.72 3.06
N ARG A 510 7.91 -24.03 3.27
CA ARG A 510 8.70 -25.00 2.51
C ARG A 510 7.90 -25.51 1.33
N ALA A 511 8.57 -25.72 0.20
CA ALA A 511 7.95 -26.30 -0.98
C ALA A 511 7.50 -27.75 -0.70
N THR A 512 6.27 -28.05 -1.07
CA THR A 512 5.64 -29.40 -0.99
C THR A 512 5.36 -29.94 -2.38
#